data_33eca8148322dcc37f677e20dc6d0503
#
_entry.id   33eca8148322dcc37f677e20dc6d0503
#
_cell.length_a   1.000
_cell.length_b   1.000
_cell.length_c   1.000
_cell.angle_alpha   90.00
_cell.angle_beta   90.00
_cell.angle_gamma   90.00
#
_symmetry.space_group_name_H-M   'P 1'
#
loop_
_entity.id
_entity.type
_entity.pdbx_description
1 polymer ?
#
loop_
_entity_poly.entity_id
_entity_poly.type
_entity_poly.pdbx_seq_one_letter_code
_entity_poly.pdbx_strand_id
1 'polypeptide(L)'
;MRVAVLLEERCKPNSNAFAYLKKYSAMCDRECIQVEGSKCKILETACPVCFTRAKHCPDDAVKIINLPEELDTDLTHSFGENSFRLFRLPSPRQDQIVGILGPNGIGKSTAINLLSGTFRPNLGDWSKPPPEWEQVISTFPRGELRDYLSLVSEEEVSIAVKPQYIDKLPRIFEG
;
A
#
# COMPACT_ATOMS: atom_id res chain seq x y z
N MET A 1 -6.21 0.94 11.13
CA MET A 1 -5.16 1.54 12.00
C MET A 1 -5.41 3.03 12.19
N ARG A 2 -5.15 3.60 13.37
CA ARG A 2 -5.29 5.04 13.63
C ARG A 2 -3.92 5.63 13.87
N VAL A 3 -3.66 6.78 13.25
CA VAL A 3 -2.35 7.46 13.34
C VAL A 3 -2.57 8.90 13.76
N ALA A 4 -1.73 9.40 14.66
CA ALA A 4 -1.71 10.80 15.06
C ALA A 4 -0.65 11.54 14.25
N VAL A 5 -1.07 12.51 13.46
CA VAL A 5 -0.18 13.35 12.64
C VAL A 5 -0.06 14.72 13.26
N LEU A 6 1.18 15.18 13.43
CA LEU A 6 1.47 16.52 13.91
C LEU A 6 1.51 17.51 12.75
N LEU A 7 0.74 18.58 12.84
CA LEU A 7 0.81 19.70 11.92
C LEU A 7 1.89 20.68 12.41
N GLU A 8 3.09 20.59 11.85
CA GLU A 8 4.25 21.41 12.27
C GLU A 8 3.97 22.91 12.21
N GLU A 9 3.17 23.34 11.24
CA GLU A 9 2.78 24.75 11.06
C GLU A 9 2.02 25.33 12.27
N ARG A 10 1.30 24.48 13.01
CA ARG A 10 0.48 24.83 14.18
C ARG A 10 1.21 24.57 15.50
N CYS A 11 2.26 23.76 15.51
CA CYS A 11 3.07 23.45 16.68
C CYS A 11 4.37 24.25 16.69
N LYS A 12 4.27 25.58 16.81
CA LYS A 12 5.45 26.46 16.93
C LYS A 12 5.96 26.48 18.37
N PRO A 13 7.27 26.75 18.60
CA PRO A 13 7.89 26.72 19.94
C PRO A 13 7.19 27.57 21.01
N ASN A 14 6.52 28.62 20.62
CA ASN A 14 5.79 29.54 21.52
C ASN A 14 4.27 29.32 21.50
N SER A 15 3.78 28.25 20.89
CA SER A 15 2.35 27.94 20.83
C SER A 15 1.89 27.17 22.07
N ASN A 16 0.60 27.29 22.38
CA ASN A 16 -0.02 26.49 23.44
C ASN A 16 0.08 24.99 23.13
N ALA A 17 0.03 24.62 21.85
CA ALA A 17 0.20 23.25 21.41
C ALA A 17 1.58 22.68 21.74
N PHE A 18 2.65 23.46 21.58
CA PHE A 18 4.01 23.03 21.94
C PHE A 18 4.15 22.80 23.44
N ALA A 19 3.66 23.75 24.27
CA ALA A 19 3.70 23.61 25.73
C ALA A 19 2.87 22.38 26.18
N TYR A 20 1.74 22.15 25.55
CA TYR A 20 0.88 21.01 25.77
C TYR A 20 1.60 19.70 25.46
N LEU A 21 2.18 19.56 24.26
CA LEU A 21 2.88 18.34 23.82
C LEU A 21 4.12 18.08 24.67
N LYS A 22 4.87 19.12 25.05
CA LYS A 22 6.02 19.00 25.95
C LYS A 22 5.62 18.46 27.33
N LYS A 23 4.50 18.92 27.90
CA LYS A 23 3.96 18.39 29.14
C LYS A 23 3.60 16.91 29.02
N TYR A 24 2.97 16.52 27.91
CA TYR A 24 2.53 15.15 27.70
C TYR A 24 3.64 14.19 27.27
N SER A 25 4.75 14.68 26.68
CA SER A 25 5.91 13.82 26.38
C SER A 25 6.49 13.22 27.67
N ALA A 26 6.55 14.00 28.75
CA ALA A 26 7.03 13.53 30.06
C ALA A 26 6.05 12.54 30.76
N MET A 27 4.79 12.49 30.33
CA MET A 27 3.74 11.63 30.91
C MET A 27 3.44 10.40 30.04
N CYS A 28 4.13 10.24 28.94
CA CYS A 28 3.90 9.15 28.02
C CYS A 28 4.88 8.00 28.26
N ASP A 29 4.41 6.91 28.84
CA ASP A 29 5.20 5.72 29.17
C ASP A 29 5.85 5.05 27.93
N ARG A 30 5.41 5.41 26.71
CA ARG A 30 5.90 4.85 25.45
C ARG A 30 6.77 5.79 24.64
N GLU A 31 7.15 6.94 25.20
CA GLU A 31 8.00 7.95 24.52
C GLU A 31 7.56 8.34 23.11
N CYS A 32 6.25 8.21 22.83
CA CYS A 32 5.71 8.45 21.49
C CYS A 32 5.70 9.93 21.08
N ILE A 33 5.93 10.86 22.01
CA ILE A 33 6.10 12.28 21.74
C ILE A 33 7.55 12.64 22.08
N GLN A 34 8.33 12.93 21.07
CA GLN A 34 9.72 13.37 21.21
C GLN A 34 9.81 14.88 21.06
N VAL A 35 10.51 15.53 21.97
CA VAL A 35 10.76 16.97 21.96
C VAL A 35 12.26 17.21 21.80
N GLU A 36 12.65 17.65 20.61
CA GLU A 36 14.04 17.96 20.28
C GLU A 36 14.19 19.50 20.15
N GLY A 37 14.70 20.15 21.20
CA GLY A 37 14.88 21.61 21.19
C GLY A 37 13.56 22.37 21.05
N SER A 38 13.35 22.94 19.87
CA SER A 38 12.15 23.73 19.54
C SER A 38 11.13 22.98 18.67
N LYS A 39 11.34 21.69 18.42
CA LYS A 39 10.46 20.87 17.57
C LYS A 39 9.89 19.70 18.36
N CYS A 40 8.61 19.40 18.10
CA CYS A 40 7.96 18.18 18.55
C CYS A 40 7.83 17.21 17.39
N LYS A 41 8.02 15.93 17.66
CA LYS A 41 7.73 14.82 16.74
C LYS A 41 6.82 13.82 17.43
N ILE A 42 5.87 13.26 16.69
CA ILE A 42 5.04 12.15 17.16
C ILE A 42 5.49 10.91 16.40
N LEU A 43 5.87 9.86 17.13
CA LEU A 43 6.16 8.55 16.56
C LEU A 43 4.83 7.85 16.28
N GLU A 44 4.43 7.83 15.02
CA GLU A 44 3.13 7.33 14.56
C GLU A 44 2.88 5.87 14.93
N THR A 45 3.92 5.04 14.89
CA THR A 45 3.86 3.60 15.19
C THR A 45 3.81 3.29 16.69
N ALA A 46 4.28 4.20 17.53
CA ALA A 46 4.43 3.94 18.97
C ALA A 46 3.17 4.28 19.81
N CYS A 47 2.20 5.01 19.25
CA CYS A 47 1.08 5.58 20.01
C CYS A 47 -0.32 5.08 19.58
N PRO A 48 -0.68 3.80 19.78
CA PRO A 48 -2.01 3.32 19.40
C PRO A 48 -3.14 3.74 20.37
N VAL A 49 -2.84 4.14 21.60
CA VAL A 49 -3.83 4.25 22.68
C VAL A 49 -4.01 5.67 23.25
N CYS A 50 -3.04 6.56 23.10
CA CYS A 50 -3.08 7.92 23.66
C CYS A 50 -3.92 8.93 22.86
N PHE A 51 -4.71 8.48 21.90
CA PHE A 51 -5.54 9.33 21.02
C PHE A 51 -6.53 10.24 21.76
N THR A 52 -7.00 9.85 22.92
CA THR A 52 -7.92 10.64 23.70
C THR A 52 -7.31 11.99 24.12
N ARG A 53 -6.01 12.01 24.38
CA ARG A 53 -5.28 13.23 24.77
C ARG A 53 -4.85 14.07 23.58
N ALA A 54 -4.55 13.44 22.45
CA ALA A 54 -4.22 14.15 21.21
C ALA A 54 -5.42 14.97 20.66
N LYS A 55 -6.65 14.49 20.86
CA LYS A 55 -7.88 15.24 20.51
C LYS A 55 -8.05 16.56 21.26
N HIS A 56 -7.39 16.74 22.39
CA HIS A 56 -7.50 17.94 23.21
C HIS A 56 -6.28 18.85 23.06
N CYS A 57 -5.45 18.62 22.02
CA CYS A 57 -4.32 19.49 21.75
C CYS A 57 -4.85 20.89 21.35
N PRO A 58 -4.40 21.97 22.03
CA PRO A 58 -4.74 23.32 21.61
C PRO A 58 -4.30 23.57 20.16
N ASP A 59 -4.93 24.51 19.50
CA ASP A 59 -4.64 24.95 18.14
C ASP A 59 -4.85 23.85 17.07
N ASP A 60 -5.55 22.73 17.41
CA ASP A 60 -5.73 21.58 16.51
C ASP A 60 -4.43 21.14 15.81
N ALA A 61 -3.31 21.20 16.55
CA ALA A 61 -2.00 20.87 16.01
C ALA A 61 -1.81 19.35 15.79
N VAL A 62 -2.64 18.51 16.41
CA VAL A 62 -2.62 17.06 16.22
C VAL A 62 -3.90 16.61 15.54
N LYS A 63 -3.77 15.97 14.39
CA LYS A 63 -4.89 15.32 13.68
C LYS A 63 -4.82 13.81 13.83
N ILE A 64 -5.96 13.21 14.10
CA ILE A 64 -6.10 11.74 14.08
C ILE A 64 -6.63 11.34 12.72
N ILE A 65 -5.84 10.58 11.99
CA ILE A 65 -6.20 10.03 10.69
C ILE A 65 -6.50 8.54 10.89
N ASN A 66 -7.69 8.13 10.45
CA ASN A 66 -8.02 6.72 10.33
C ASN A 66 -7.40 6.23 9.02
N LEU A 67 -6.28 5.52 9.11
CA LEU A 67 -5.78 4.79 7.95
C LEU A 67 -6.65 3.55 7.77
N PRO A 68 -6.99 3.19 6.53
CA PRO A 68 -7.59 1.89 6.26
C PRO A 68 -6.72 0.82 6.93
N GLU A 69 -7.33 -0.14 7.61
CA GLU A 69 -6.59 -1.32 8.07
C GLU A 69 -6.03 -1.98 6.81
N GLU A 70 -4.72 -2.16 6.77
CA GLU A 70 -4.11 -2.95 5.72
C GLU A 70 -4.75 -4.33 5.78
N LEU A 71 -5.37 -4.74 4.69
CA LEU A 71 -5.93 -6.07 4.54
C LEU A 71 -4.74 -7.02 4.36
N ASP A 72 -4.08 -7.39 5.46
CA ASP A 72 -2.91 -8.30 5.43
C ASP A 72 -3.24 -9.65 4.76
N THR A 73 -4.54 -9.97 4.69
CA THR A 73 -5.03 -11.24 4.14
C THR A 73 -5.15 -11.28 2.62
N ASP A 74 -5.19 -10.15 1.93
CA ASP A 74 -5.48 -10.07 0.49
C ASP A 74 -4.32 -9.46 -0.31
N LEU A 75 -3.12 -9.37 0.26
CA LEU A 75 -1.97 -8.78 -0.40
C LEU A 75 -1.45 -9.70 -1.52
N THR A 76 -1.60 -9.25 -2.75
CA THR A 76 -1.21 -10.01 -3.94
C THR A 76 0.24 -9.75 -4.33
N HIS A 77 0.69 -8.48 -4.28
CA HIS A 77 2.04 -8.12 -4.71
C HIS A 77 2.54 -6.86 -4.01
N SER A 78 3.82 -6.84 -3.66
CA SER A 78 4.51 -5.68 -3.08
C SER A 78 5.85 -5.46 -3.77
N PHE A 79 6.21 -4.20 -4.02
CA PHE A 79 7.51 -3.84 -4.60
C PHE A 79 8.58 -3.51 -3.57
N GLY A 80 8.22 -3.42 -2.28
CA GLY A 80 9.15 -3.08 -1.21
C GLY A 80 8.44 -2.72 0.09
N GLU A 81 9.20 -2.47 1.15
CA GLU A 81 8.68 -2.21 2.50
C GLU A 81 7.73 -1.00 2.56
N ASN A 82 8.13 0.13 1.96
CA ASN A 82 7.34 1.35 1.89
C ASN A 82 6.94 1.69 0.45
N SER A 83 6.77 0.66 -0.38
CA SER A 83 6.47 0.79 -1.79
C SER A 83 5.00 0.48 -2.08
N PHE A 84 4.64 0.56 -3.36
CA PHE A 84 3.30 0.23 -3.80
C PHE A 84 2.93 -1.22 -3.48
N ARG A 85 1.71 -1.41 -2.95
CA ARG A 85 1.12 -2.72 -2.63
C ARG A 85 -0.17 -2.91 -3.39
N LEU A 86 -0.32 -4.05 -4.03
CA LEU A 86 -1.54 -4.46 -4.71
C LEU A 86 -2.24 -5.56 -3.91
N PHE A 87 -3.48 -5.31 -3.49
CA PHE A 87 -4.20 -6.23 -2.62
C PHE A 87 -5.05 -7.24 -3.40
N ARG A 88 -5.71 -6.85 -4.46
CA ARG A 88 -6.61 -7.74 -5.21
C ARG A 88 -6.35 -7.62 -6.71
N LEU A 89 -6.57 -8.72 -7.43
CA LEU A 89 -6.58 -8.75 -8.88
C LEU A 89 -8.03 -8.72 -9.39
N PRO A 90 -8.28 -8.01 -10.50
CA PRO A 90 -9.56 -8.16 -11.20
C PRO A 90 -9.66 -9.56 -11.81
N SER A 91 -10.86 -10.12 -11.81
CA SER A 91 -11.11 -11.43 -12.45
C SER A 91 -11.35 -11.23 -13.94
N PRO A 92 -10.50 -11.80 -14.80
CA PRO A 92 -10.81 -11.93 -16.22
C PRO A 92 -12.02 -12.86 -16.38
N ARG A 93 -12.91 -12.51 -17.28
CA ARG A 93 -14.09 -13.32 -17.59
C ARG A 93 -14.02 -13.80 -19.03
N GLN A 94 -14.33 -15.07 -19.23
CA GLN A 94 -14.36 -15.65 -20.57
C GLN A 94 -15.41 -14.94 -21.42
N ASP A 95 -15.06 -14.68 -22.68
CA ASP A 95 -15.92 -14.02 -23.69
C ASP A 95 -16.46 -12.63 -23.27
N GLN A 96 -15.82 -11.96 -22.30
CA GLN A 96 -16.23 -10.64 -21.85
C GLN A 96 -15.05 -9.65 -21.86
N ILE A 97 -15.39 -8.38 -22.08
CA ILE A 97 -14.42 -7.28 -21.95
C ILE A 97 -14.47 -6.78 -20.51
N VAL A 98 -13.34 -6.85 -19.81
CA VAL A 98 -13.20 -6.33 -18.45
C VAL A 98 -12.44 -5.01 -18.47
N GLY A 99 -13.08 -3.94 -18.00
CA GLY A 99 -12.47 -2.61 -17.86
C GLY A 99 -11.92 -2.36 -16.47
N ILE A 100 -10.67 -1.90 -16.37
CA ILE A 100 -10.05 -1.49 -15.10
C ILE A 100 -10.05 0.03 -15.03
N LEU A 101 -10.85 0.59 -14.13
CA LEU A 101 -10.98 2.03 -13.93
C LEU A 101 -10.35 2.47 -12.61
N GLY A 102 -9.75 3.66 -12.61
CA GLY A 102 -9.16 4.24 -11.40
C GLY A 102 -8.14 5.34 -11.71
N PRO A 103 -7.77 6.14 -10.70
CA PRO A 103 -6.77 7.21 -10.85
C PRO A 103 -5.39 6.64 -11.21
N ASN A 104 -4.48 7.54 -11.64
CA ASN A 104 -3.11 7.15 -11.92
C ASN A 104 -2.40 6.71 -10.62
N GLY A 105 -1.52 5.71 -10.73
CA GLY A 105 -0.79 5.17 -9.59
C GLY A 105 -1.51 4.09 -8.79
N ILE A 106 -2.81 3.79 -9.05
CA ILE A 106 -3.57 2.77 -8.28
C ILE A 106 -3.19 1.32 -8.60
N GLY A 107 -2.30 1.09 -9.58
CA GLY A 107 -1.81 -0.26 -9.90
C GLY A 107 -2.46 -0.94 -11.10
N LYS A 108 -3.18 -0.21 -11.98
CA LYS A 108 -3.79 -0.80 -13.19
C LYS A 108 -2.79 -1.56 -14.05
N SER A 109 -1.64 -0.95 -14.34
CA SER A 109 -0.58 -1.60 -15.14
C SER A 109 0.06 -2.78 -14.41
N THR A 110 0.20 -2.69 -13.09
CA THR A 110 0.69 -3.80 -12.26
C THR A 110 -0.27 -4.99 -12.33
N ALA A 111 -1.57 -4.75 -12.21
CA ALA A 111 -2.59 -5.80 -12.32
C ALA A 111 -2.56 -6.47 -13.71
N ILE A 112 -2.42 -5.69 -14.79
CA ILE A 112 -2.29 -6.23 -16.16
C ILE A 112 -1.04 -7.10 -16.28
N ASN A 113 0.10 -6.65 -15.78
CA ASN A 113 1.35 -7.42 -15.85
C ASN A 113 1.30 -8.72 -15.04
N LEU A 114 0.63 -8.73 -13.90
CA LEU A 114 0.40 -9.94 -13.11
C LEU A 114 -0.55 -10.91 -13.81
N LEU A 115 -1.65 -10.40 -14.39
CA LEU A 115 -2.60 -11.21 -15.13
C LEU A 115 -2.01 -11.77 -16.43
N SER A 116 -1.10 -11.03 -17.07
CA SER A 116 -0.39 -11.50 -18.27
C SER A 116 0.74 -12.48 -17.99
N GLY A 117 1.03 -12.79 -16.73
CA GLY A 117 2.16 -13.65 -16.38
C GLY A 117 3.54 -13.00 -16.61
N THR A 118 3.61 -11.72 -16.98
CA THR A 118 4.88 -11.00 -17.17
C THR A 118 5.75 -11.08 -15.92
N PHE A 119 5.16 -11.03 -14.74
CA PHE A 119 5.78 -11.38 -13.49
C PHE A 119 4.78 -12.05 -12.53
N ARG A 120 5.30 -12.90 -11.64
CA ARG A 120 4.47 -13.63 -10.68
C ARG A 120 4.14 -12.78 -9.44
N PRO A 121 2.96 -12.95 -8.84
CA PRO A 121 2.64 -12.39 -7.54
C PRO A 121 3.62 -12.88 -6.47
N ASN A 122 4.11 -11.96 -5.63
CA ASN A 122 5.02 -12.33 -4.53
C ASN A 122 4.34 -12.43 -3.17
N LEU A 123 3.01 -12.30 -3.13
CA LEU A 123 2.19 -12.41 -1.92
C LEU A 123 2.66 -11.48 -0.77
N GLY A 124 3.32 -10.38 -1.13
CA GLY A 124 3.84 -9.39 -0.18
C GLY A 124 5.29 -9.62 0.27
N ASP A 125 5.90 -10.77 0.00
CA ASP A 125 7.31 -11.01 0.30
C ASP A 125 8.21 -10.54 -0.85
N TRP A 126 8.54 -9.27 -0.83
CA TRP A 126 9.40 -8.61 -1.82
C TRP A 126 10.89 -8.94 -1.63
N SER A 127 11.28 -9.49 -0.48
CA SER A 127 12.67 -9.78 -0.14
C SER A 127 13.18 -11.10 -0.74
N LYS A 128 12.28 -11.96 -1.17
CA LYS A 128 12.55 -13.26 -1.77
C LYS A 128 12.07 -13.32 -3.21
N PRO A 129 12.58 -14.28 -3.99
CA PRO A 129 12.00 -14.58 -5.30
C PRO A 129 10.52 -14.94 -5.16
N PRO A 130 9.67 -14.59 -6.14
CA PRO A 130 8.25 -14.91 -6.08
C PRO A 130 8.04 -16.43 -5.94
N PRO A 131 7.03 -16.86 -5.15
CA PRO A 131 6.74 -18.27 -4.91
C PRO A 131 6.32 -18.96 -6.22
N GLU A 132 6.34 -20.30 -6.23
CA GLU A 132 5.87 -21.08 -7.37
C GLU A 132 4.38 -20.85 -7.63
N TRP A 133 3.95 -21.06 -8.88
CA TRP A 133 2.57 -20.82 -9.29
C TRP A 133 1.54 -21.58 -8.46
N GLU A 134 1.82 -22.81 -8.09
CA GLU A 134 0.94 -23.63 -7.25
C GLU A 134 0.63 -22.94 -5.91
N GLN A 135 1.66 -22.38 -5.28
CA GLN A 135 1.52 -21.65 -4.02
C GLN A 135 0.70 -20.37 -4.23
N VAL A 136 1.01 -19.61 -5.30
CA VAL A 136 0.27 -18.40 -5.65
C VAL A 136 -1.21 -18.72 -5.87
N ILE A 137 -1.51 -19.69 -6.71
CA ILE A 137 -2.88 -20.09 -7.06
C ILE A 137 -3.65 -20.58 -5.82
N SER A 138 -2.98 -21.28 -4.91
CA SER A 138 -3.62 -21.78 -3.69
C SER A 138 -4.11 -20.67 -2.75
N THR A 139 -3.53 -19.48 -2.80
CA THR A 139 -3.93 -18.33 -1.96
C THR A 139 -5.23 -17.68 -2.45
N PHE A 140 -5.58 -17.84 -3.72
CA PHE A 140 -6.82 -17.29 -4.26
C PHE A 140 -8.00 -18.22 -3.97
N PRO A 141 -9.16 -17.66 -3.62
CA PRO A 141 -10.38 -18.44 -3.47
C PRO A 141 -10.75 -19.12 -4.80
N ARG A 142 -11.49 -20.23 -4.72
CA ARG A 142 -12.00 -20.92 -5.91
C ARG A 142 -12.90 -19.97 -6.71
N GLY A 143 -12.69 -19.89 -8.03
CA GLY A 143 -13.44 -19.03 -8.94
C GLY A 143 -12.65 -18.67 -10.19
N GLU A 144 -13.26 -17.87 -11.06
CA GLU A 144 -12.75 -17.50 -12.39
C GLU A 144 -11.29 -16.99 -12.38
N LEU A 145 -10.89 -16.21 -11.39
CA LEU A 145 -9.50 -15.70 -11.29
C LEU A 145 -8.52 -16.84 -11.05
N ARG A 146 -8.85 -17.76 -10.14
CA ARG A 146 -7.99 -18.91 -9.84
C ARG A 146 -7.83 -19.81 -11.05
N ASP A 147 -8.94 -20.11 -11.72
CA ASP A 147 -8.96 -20.96 -12.92
C ASP A 147 -8.14 -20.30 -14.04
N TYR A 148 -8.29 -18.99 -14.24
CA TYR A 148 -7.49 -18.23 -15.20
C TYR A 148 -5.98 -18.27 -14.88
N LEU A 149 -5.59 -18.07 -13.62
CA LEU A 149 -4.18 -18.12 -13.21
C LEU A 149 -3.58 -19.53 -13.38
N SER A 150 -4.38 -20.59 -13.26
CA SER A 150 -3.95 -21.95 -13.57
C SER A 150 -3.61 -22.09 -15.05
N LEU A 151 -4.49 -21.62 -15.94
CA LEU A 151 -4.24 -21.64 -17.39
C LEU A 151 -2.99 -20.83 -17.78
N VAL A 152 -2.76 -19.68 -17.10
CA VAL A 152 -1.55 -18.86 -17.31
C VAL A 152 -0.28 -19.61 -16.85
N SER A 153 -0.36 -20.33 -15.73
CA SER A 153 0.77 -21.09 -15.18
C SER A 153 1.16 -22.28 -16.04
N GLU A 154 0.20 -22.88 -16.72
CA GLU A 154 0.36 -24.03 -17.62
C GLU A 154 0.66 -23.61 -19.07
N GLU A 155 0.78 -22.31 -19.33
CA GLU A 155 0.99 -21.74 -20.67
C GLU A 155 -0.12 -22.12 -21.70
N GLU A 156 -1.29 -22.48 -21.20
CA GLU A 156 -2.43 -22.87 -22.06
C GLU A 156 -3.15 -21.66 -22.67
N VAL A 157 -2.87 -20.45 -22.20
CA VAL A 157 -3.44 -19.20 -22.71
C VAL A 157 -2.39 -18.36 -23.43
N SER A 158 -2.66 -18.04 -24.70
CA SER A 158 -1.85 -17.07 -25.44
C SER A 158 -2.23 -15.64 -25.05
N ILE A 159 -1.31 -14.90 -24.46
CA ILE A 159 -1.57 -13.56 -23.93
C ILE A 159 -0.82 -12.52 -24.76
N ALA A 160 -1.54 -11.58 -25.35
CA ALA A 160 -0.97 -10.44 -26.05
C ALA A 160 -1.16 -9.16 -25.22
N VAL A 161 -0.06 -8.51 -24.84
CA VAL A 161 -0.10 -7.24 -24.11
C VAL A 161 0.27 -6.10 -25.03
N LYS A 162 -0.63 -5.15 -25.23
CA LYS A 162 -0.34 -3.93 -25.97
C LYS A 162 0.47 -2.96 -25.09
N PRO A 163 1.70 -2.57 -25.50
CA PRO A 163 2.50 -1.63 -24.73
C PRO A 163 1.85 -0.25 -24.68
N GLN A 164 2.02 0.45 -23.56
CA GLN A 164 1.47 1.80 -23.36
C GLN A 164 2.17 2.82 -24.27
N TYR A 165 3.46 2.65 -24.52
CA TYR A 165 4.28 3.55 -25.33
C TYR A 165 4.46 2.97 -26.74
N ILE A 166 3.82 3.60 -27.73
CA ILE A 166 3.83 3.19 -29.14
C ILE A 166 5.22 3.33 -29.76
N ASP A 167 6.02 4.27 -29.29
CA ASP A 167 7.40 4.51 -29.70
C ASP A 167 8.35 3.34 -29.41
N LYS A 168 7.96 2.40 -28.57
CA LYS A 168 8.72 1.15 -28.35
C LYS A 168 8.42 0.05 -29.39
N LEU A 169 7.33 0.16 -30.15
CA LEU A 169 6.92 -0.83 -31.13
C LEU A 169 7.97 -1.08 -32.23
N PRO A 170 8.63 -0.05 -32.82
CA PRO A 170 9.64 -0.28 -33.85
C PRO A 170 10.79 -1.18 -33.38
N ARG A 171 11.19 -1.04 -32.11
CA ARG A 171 12.30 -1.86 -31.54
C ARG A 171 11.94 -3.34 -31.32
N ILE A 172 10.68 -3.67 -31.29
CA ILE A 172 10.18 -5.04 -31.09
C ILE A 172 10.11 -5.78 -32.42
N PHE A 173 9.94 -5.04 -33.52
CA PHE A 173 9.75 -5.58 -34.86
C PHE A 173 11.01 -5.42 -35.77
N GLU A 174 12.11 -4.84 -35.28
CA GLU A 174 13.42 -4.88 -35.91
C GLU A 174 14.13 -6.20 -35.55
N GLY A 175 13.65 -7.29 -36.12
CA GLY A 175 14.22 -8.61 -36.03
C GLY A 175 14.25 -9.29 -37.40
#